data_a0b69dbd894346279a7c6b0300192491
#
_entry.id   a0b69dbd894346279a7c6b0300192491
#
_cell.length_a   1.000
_cell.length_b   1.000
_cell.length_c   1.000
_cell.angle_alpha   90.00
_cell.angle_beta   90.00
_cell.angle_gamma   90.00
#
_symmetry.space_group_name_H-M   'P 1'
#
loop_
_entity.id
_entity.type
_entity.pdbx_description
1 polymer ?
#
loop_
_entity_poly.entity_id
_entity_poly.type
_entity_poly.pdbx_seq_one_letter_code
_entity_poly.pdbx_strand_id
1 'polypeptide(L)'
;MRELDTPASDSYNQRFGGTRRLYGNSEVEILRAAHVCVIGIGGVGSWAVEALARTGIGELTLIDMDDVCVTNINRQIHAMTGTVGQSKIEVMAERVKLINPECKVNLIDDFITPDNQHEYLSTEFDYVLDAIDSVKAKASLLAYCRSNTIKVITTGGAGGQIDPT
;
A
#
# COMPACT_ATOMS: atom_id res chain seq x y z
N MET A 1 19.14 -1.44 -0.95
CA MET A 1 18.39 -2.26 -1.93
C MET A 1 18.48 -3.70 -1.42
N ARG A 2 17.35 -4.33 -1.17
CA ARG A 2 17.30 -5.72 -0.72
C ARG A 2 17.76 -6.62 -1.86
N GLU A 3 18.65 -7.57 -1.59
CA GLU A 3 18.97 -8.64 -2.53
C GLU A 3 17.91 -9.74 -2.40
N LEU A 4 17.43 -10.22 -3.53
CA LEU A 4 16.49 -11.34 -3.56
C LEU A 4 17.28 -12.64 -3.74
N ASP A 5 17.13 -13.56 -2.80
CA ASP A 5 17.84 -14.84 -2.78
C ASP A 5 17.41 -15.79 -3.91
N THR A 6 16.29 -15.52 -4.57
CA THR A 6 15.73 -16.38 -5.60
C THR A 6 15.32 -15.60 -6.84
N PRO A 7 15.53 -16.16 -8.06
CA PRO A 7 15.05 -15.55 -9.29
C PRO A 7 13.52 -15.48 -9.32
N ALA A 8 12.97 -14.54 -10.12
CA ALA A 8 11.53 -14.46 -10.35
C ALA A 8 11.00 -15.75 -11.01
N SER A 9 9.83 -16.20 -10.58
CA SER A 9 9.18 -17.36 -11.20
C SER A 9 8.72 -17.04 -12.63
N ASP A 10 8.44 -18.10 -13.41
CA ASP A 10 7.86 -17.94 -14.74
C ASP A 10 6.47 -17.25 -14.66
N SER A 11 5.69 -17.54 -13.62
CA SER A 11 4.41 -16.87 -13.38
C SER A 11 4.56 -15.38 -13.14
N TYR A 12 5.54 -14.97 -12.32
CA TYR A 12 5.84 -13.56 -12.10
C TYR A 12 6.27 -12.87 -13.40
N ASN A 13 7.18 -13.50 -14.15
CA ASN A 13 7.66 -12.97 -15.42
C ASN A 13 6.55 -12.79 -16.47
N GLN A 14 5.60 -13.72 -16.51
CA GLN A 14 4.42 -13.60 -17.39
C GLN A 14 3.49 -12.48 -16.96
N ARG A 15 3.18 -12.37 -15.65
CA ARG A 15 2.27 -11.35 -15.09
C ARG A 15 2.81 -9.95 -15.32
N PHE A 16 4.10 -9.73 -15.08
CA PHE A 16 4.74 -8.41 -15.10
C PHE A 16 5.61 -8.16 -16.34
N GLY A 17 5.44 -8.96 -17.39
CA GLY A 17 6.13 -8.76 -18.67
C GLY A 17 5.83 -7.42 -19.35
N GLY A 18 4.66 -6.84 -19.10
CA GLY A 18 4.32 -5.48 -19.54
C GLY A 18 5.14 -4.42 -18.82
N THR A 19 5.24 -4.53 -17.50
CA THR A 19 6.07 -3.67 -16.65
C THR A 19 7.55 -3.74 -17.07
N ARG A 20 8.03 -4.96 -17.35
CA ARG A 20 9.39 -5.21 -17.81
C ARG A 20 9.70 -4.55 -19.16
N ARG A 21 8.75 -4.58 -20.09
CA ARG A 21 8.91 -3.89 -21.39
C ARG A 21 8.93 -2.37 -21.26
N LEU A 22 8.22 -1.84 -20.26
CA LEU A 22 8.13 -0.39 -20.05
C LEU A 22 9.36 0.16 -19.33
N TYR A 23 9.79 -0.48 -18.24
CA TYR A 23 10.83 0.05 -17.36
C TYR A 23 12.19 -0.60 -17.55
N GLY A 24 12.27 -1.84 -18.00
CA GLY A 24 13.51 -2.62 -18.14
C GLY A 24 13.60 -3.79 -17.16
N ASN A 25 14.63 -4.64 -17.37
CA ASN A 25 14.81 -5.84 -16.56
C ASN A 25 15.30 -5.52 -15.14
N SER A 26 16.26 -4.61 -15.01
CA SER A 26 16.84 -4.19 -13.74
C SER A 26 15.80 -3.51 -12.85
N GLU A 27 14.96 -2.69 -13.45
CA GLU A 27 13.93 -1.91 -12.76
C GLU A 27 12.83 -2.81 -12.22
N VAL A 28 12.45 -3.86 -12.93
CA VAL A 28 11.47 -4.85 -12.43
C VAL A 28 12.04 -5.65 -11.26
N GLU A 29 13.33 -5.98 -11.24
CA GLU A 29 13.93 -6.63 -10.08
C GLU A 29 14.01 -5.67 -8.87
N ILE A 30 14.20 -4.36 -9.09
CA ILE A 30 14.09 -3.34 -8.02
C ILE A 30 12.68 -3.31 -7.46
N LEU A 31 11.65 -3.29 -8.32
CA LEU A 31 10.25 -3.31 -7.89
C LEU A 31 9.91 -4.60 -7.12
N ARG A 32 10.41 -5.74 -7.59
CA ARG A 32 10.21 -7.03 -6.93
C ARG A 32 10.89 -7.10 -5.56
N ALA A 33 12.02 -6.41 -5.37
CA ALA A 33 12.72 -6.32 -4.10
C ALA A 33 12.15 -5.25 -3.16
N ALA A 34 11.31 -4.35 -3.68
CA ALA A 34 10.82 -3.21 -2.92
C ALA A 34 9.78 -3.61 -1.87
N HIS A 35 9.85 -2.93 -0.72
CA HIS A 35 8.88 -3.01 0.35
C HIS A 35 8.19 -1.65 0.53
N VAL A 36 6.89 -1.59 0.30
CA VAL A 36 6.10 -0.36 0.44
C VAL A 36 5.09 -0.52 1.57
N CYS A 37 5.06 0.45 2.47
CA CYS A 37 4.04 0.57 3.50
C CYS A 37 2.92 1.51 3.02
N VAL A 38 1.65 1.06 3.10
CA VAL A 38 0.48 1.89 2.78
C VAL A 38 -0.35 2.08 4.04
N ILE A 39 -0.57 3.34 4.42
CA ILE A 39 -1.29 3.72 5.64
C ILE A 39 -2.61 4.35 5.25
N GLY A 40 -3.72 3.77 5.73
CA GLY A 40 -5.08 4.14 5.35
C GLY A 40 -5.52 3.43 4.08
N ILE A 41 -6.33 2.38 4.22
CA ILE A 41 -6.83 1.55 3.11
C ILE A 41 -8.25 2.00 2.72
N GLY A 42 -8.40 3.31 2.57
CA GLY A 42 -9.64 3.97 2.17
C GLY A 42 -9.77 4.18 0.65
N GLY A 43 -10.40 5.31 0.27
CA GLY A 43 -10.68 5.66 -1.13
C GLY A 43 -9.45 5.89 -2.00
N VAL A 44 -8.32 6.29 -1.39
CA VAL A 44 -7.04 6.47 -2.08
C VAL A 44 -6.14 5.26 -1.87
N GLY A 45 -5.95 4.86 -0.60
CA GLY A 45 -4.98 3.80 -0.27
C GLY A 45 -5.34 2.44 -0.89
N SER A 46 -6.62 2.09 -0.99
CA SER A 46 -7.01 0.82 -1.62
C SER A 46 -6.64 0.76 -3.11
N TRP A 47 -6.78 1.87 -3.83
CA TRP A 47 -6.33 1.96 -5.22
C TRP A 47 -4.81 2.00 -5.35
N ALA A 48 -4.12 2.63 -4.39
CA ALA A 48 -2.66 2.61 -4.36
C ALA A 48 -2.12 1.18 -4.16
N VAL A 49 -2.69 0.40 -3.24
CA VAL A 49 -2.32 -1.01 -3.04
C VAL A 49 -2.58 -1.83 -4.29
N GLU A 50 -3.73 -1.64 -4.94
CA GLU A 50 -4.05 -2.28 -6.23
C GLU A 50 -2.99 -1.97 -7.30
N ALA A 51 -2.62 -0.70 -7.44
CA ALA A 51 -1.62 -0.27 -8.41
C ALA A 51 -0.23 -0.85 -8.11
N LEU A 52 0.20 -0.83 -6.85
CA LEU A 52 1.48 -1.41 -6.41
C LEU A 52 1.54 -2.92 -6.68
N ALA A 53 0.47 -3.65 -6.34
CA ALA A 53 0.36 -5.08 -6.63
C ALA A 53 0.48 -5.37 -8.13
N ARG A 54 -0.21 -4.59 -8.98
CA ARG A 54 -0.18 -4.71 -10.45
C ARG A 54 1.13 -4.26 -11.09
N THR A 55 1.91 -3.45 -10.38
CA THR A 55 3.25 -3.05 -10.83
C THR A 55 4.30 -4.13 -10.53
N GLY A 56 4.00 -5.08 -9.63
CA GLY A 56 4.89 -6.18 -9.29
C GLY A 56 5.73 -5.92 -8.04
N ILE A 57 5.27 -5.04 -7.13
CA ILE A 57 5.95 -4.83 -5.84
C ILE A 57 6.00 -6.15 -5.06
N GLY A 58 7.17 -6.47 -4.50
CA GLY A 58 7.40 -7.76 -3.85
C GLY A 58 6.96 -7.84 -2.40
N GLU A 59 6.89 -6.72 -1.69
CA GLU A 59 6.43 -6.70 -0.30
C GLU A 59 5.57 -5.47 -0.01
N LEU A 60 4.42 -5.67 0.63
CA LEU A 60 3.51 -4.63 1.08
C LEU A 60 3.23 -4.77 2.57
N THR A 61 3.23 -3.65 3.29
CA THR A 61 2.67 -3.55 4.64
C THR A 61 1.43 -2.66 4.57
N LEU A 62 0.30 -3.16 5.04
CA LEU A 62 -0.99 -2.46 5.05
C LEU A 62 -1.37 -2.12 6.48
N ILE A 63 -1.65 -0.83 6.75
CA ILE A 63 -2.03 -0.34 8.08
C ILE A 63 -3.39 0.32 8.00
N ASP A 64 -4.40 -0.28 8.61
CA ASP A 64 -5.77 0.24 8.75
C ASP A 64 -6.50 -0.62 9.79
N MET A 65 -7.41 -0.05 10.59
CA MET A 65 -8.18 -0.76 11.62
C MET A 65 -9.66 -0.87 11.26
N ASP A 66 -10.09 -0.26 10.15
CA ASP A 66 -11.50 -0.23 9.78
C ASP A 66 -11.95 -1.53 9.11
N ASP A 67 -13.25 -1.79 9.26
CA ASP A 67 -13.98 -2.75 8.44
C ASP A 67 -14.54 -2.11 7.16
N VAL A 68 -14.82 -2.94 6.19
CA VAL A 68 -15.51 -2.55 4.97
C VAL A 68 -16.96 -2.19 5.29
N CYS A 69 -17.34 -0.96 5.00
CA CYS A 69 -18.72 -0.47 5.15
C CYS A 69 -19.43 -0.42 3.79
N VAL A 70 -20.74 -0.61 3.78
CA VAL A 70 -21.56 -0.47 2.56
C VAL A 70 -21.39 0.89 1.90
N THR A 71 -21.15 1.95 2.69
CA THR A 71 -20.91 3.31 2.19
C THR A 71 -19.57 3.49 1.49
N ASN A 72 -18.68 2.49 1.59
CA ASN A 72 -17.38 2.51 0.91
C ASN A 72 -17.44 2.04 -0.55
N ILE A 73 -18.54 1.39 -0.96
CA ILE A 73 -18.69 0.75 -2.27
C ILE A 73 -18.50 1.74 -3.44
N ASN A 74 -18.84 3.00 -3.24
CA ASN A 74 -18.75 4.02 -4.28
C ASN A 74 -17.31 4.47 -4.63
N ARG A 75 -16.28 4.11 -3.80
CA ARG A 75 -14.91 4.64 -4.01
C ARG A 75 -13.77 3.73 -3.56
N GLN A 76 -14.01 2.68 -2.81
CA GLN A 76 -12.97 1.76 -2.32
C GLN A 76 -13.04 0.46 -3.12
N ILE A 77 -11.92 0.06 -3.76
CA ILE A 77 -11.91 -1.05 -4.71
C ILE A 77 -12.23 -2.41 -4.08
N HIS A 78 -11.90 -2.60 -2.80
CA HIS A 78 -12.15 -3.83 -2.07
C HIS A 78 -13.57 -3.91 -1.48
N ALA A 79 -14.31 -2.79 -1.48
CA ALA A 79 -15.66 -2.75 -0.95
C ALA A 79 -16.66 -3.28 -1.97
N MET A 80 -17.17 -4.47 -1.73
CA MET A 80 -18.15 -5.18 -2.54
C MET A 80 -19.22 -5.79 -1.62
N THR A 81 -20.37 -6.20 -2.16
CA THR A 81 -21.45 -6.79 -1.37
C THR A 81 -20.97 -7.94 -0.49
N GLY A 82 -20.07 -8.79 -1.00
CA GLY A 82 -19.58 -9.96 -0.27
C GLY A 82 -18.47 -9.69 0.74
N THR A 83 -17.94 -8.44 0.79
CA THR A 83 -16.84 -8.07 1.70
C THR A 83 -17.25 -7.13 2.81
N VAL A 84 -18.50 -6.63 2.80
CA VAL A 84 -19.02 -5.74 3.86
C VAL A 84 -18.95 -6.43 5.23
N GLY A 85 -18.37 -5.74 6.22
CA GLY A 85 -18.16 -6.23 7.58
C GLY A 85 -16.85 -7.02 7.79
N GLN A 86 -16.04 -7.17 6.74
CA GLN A 86 -14.71 -7.78 6.84
C GLN A 86 -13.63 -6.70 7.01
N SER A 87 -12.50 -7.03 7.63
CA SER A 87 -11.37 -6.13 7.78
C SER A 87 -10.86 -5.64 6.41
N LYS A 88 -10.67 -4.34 6.24
CA LYS A 88 -10.17 -3.75 4.98
C LYS A 88 -8.81 -4.31 4.56
N ILE A 89 -7.89 -4.46 5.52
CA ILE A 89 -6.54 -4.95 5.23
C ILE A 89 -6.55 -6.42 4.83
N GLU A 90 -7.41 -7.25 5.44
CA GLU A 90 -7.54 -8.66 5.08
C GLU A 90 -8.10 -8.82 3.67
N VAL A 91 -9.23 -8.16 3.37
CA VAL A 91 -9.83 -8.20 2.02
C VAL A 91 -8.85 -7.69 0.97
N MET A 92 -8.07 -6.66 1.29
CA MET A 92 -7.08 -6.13 0.37
C MET A 92 -5.89 -7.08 0.18
N ALA A 93 -5.45 -7.78 1.24
CA ALA A 93 -4.40 -8.78 1.15
C ALA A 93 -4.78 -9.96 0.26
N GLU A 94 -6.01 -10.47 0.40
CA GLU A 94 -6.54 -11.51 -0.49
C GLU A 94 -6.53 -11.05 -1.94
N ARG A 95 -6.95 -9.81 -2.18
CA ARG A 95 -6.93 -9.22 -3.52
C ARG A 95 -5.51 -9.10 -4.09
N VAL A 96 -4.54 -8.66 -3.29
CA VAL A 96 -3.12 -8.61 -3.67
C VAL A 96 -2.62 -10.00 -4.08
N LYS A 97 -2.95 -11.04 -3.31
CA LYS A 97 -2.56 -12.42 -3.62
C LYS A 97 -3.13 -12.95 -4.94
N LEU A 98 -4.33 -12.52 -5.32
CA LEU A 98 -4.92 -12.87 -6.62
C LEU A 98 -4.19 -12.18 -7.78
N ILE A 99 -3.62 -11.00 -7.57
CA ILE A 99 -2.88 -10.21 -8.56
C ILE A 99 -1.42 -10.66 -8.65
N ASN A 100 -0.75 -10.68 -7.49
CA ASN A 100 0.66 -11.02 -7.32
C ASN A 100 0.82 -12.07 -6.20
N PRO A 101 0.73 -13.37 -6.50
CA PRO A 101 0.85 -14.43 -5.48
C PRO A 101 2.18 -14.44 -4.73
N GLU A 102 3.25 -13.90 -5.35
CA GLU A 102 4.57 -13.82 -4.75
C GLU A 102 4.76 -12.61 -3.83
N CYS A 103 3.85 -11.64 -3.87
CA CYS A 103 3.91 -10.48 -2.98
C CYS A 103 3.75 -10.92 -1.53
N LYS A 104 4.70 -10.58 -0.68
CA LYS A 104 4.55 -10.73 0.77
C LYS A 104 3.67 -9.59 1.28
N VAL A 105 2.61 -9.91 2.04
CA VAL A 105 1.70 -8.91 2.60
C VAL A 105 1.72 -9.03 4.12
N ASN A 106 2.11 -7.95 4.78
CA ASN A 106 2.09 -7.81 6.24
C ASN A 106 0.89 -6.93 6.61
N LEU A 107 0.13 -7.33 7.63
CA LEU A 107 -1.07 -6.63 8.08
C LEU A 107 -0.83 -6.06 9.47
N ILE A 108 -1.17 -4.79 9.66
CA ILE A 108 -1.18 -4.10 10.95
C ILE A 108 -2.58 -3.56 11.15
N ASP A 109 -3.34 -4.23 12.02
CA ASP A 109 -4.72 -3.89 12.38
C ASP A 109 -4.70 -2.83 13.49
N ASP A 110 -4.34 -1.60 13.10
CA ASP A 110 -4.27 -0.47 14.02
C ASP A 110 -4.32 0.87 13.24
N PHE A 111 -4.57 1.96 13.94
CA PHE A 111 -4.39 3.31 13.43
C PHE A 111 -3.00 3.85 13.79
N ILE A 112 -2.38 4.56 12.85
CA ILE A 112 -1.15 5.30 13.15
C ILE A 112 -1.47 6.53 14.01
N THR A 113 -0.79 6.61 15.14
CA THR A 113 -0.86 7.71 16.10
C THR A 113 0.54 8.19 16.45
N PRO A 114 0.69 9.39 17.06
CA PRO A 114 2.00 9.84 17.56
C PRO A 114 2.66 8.88 18.54
N ASP A 115 1.85 8.09 19.26
CA ASP A 115 2.35 7.20 20.34
C ASP A 115 2.89 5.87 19.80
N ASN A 116 2.33 5.35 18.68
CA ASN A 116 2.69 4.04 18.11
C ASN A 116 3.47 4.11 16.78
N GLN A 117 3.59 5.28 16.16
CA GLN A 117 4.27 5.41 14.87
C GLN A 117 5.72 4.90 14.89
N HIS A 118 6.39 4.94 16.05
CA HIS A 118 7.76 4.46 16.20
C HIS A 118 7.86 2.91 16.20
N GLU A 119 6.77 2.22 16.46
CA GLU A 119 6.70 0.76 16.43
C GLU A 119 6.49 0.24 15.01
N TYR A 120 5.68 0.97 14.22
CA TYR A 120 5.24 0.52 12.90
C TYR A 120 6.07 1.07 11.74
N LEU A 121 6.76 2.21 11.94
CA LEU A 121 7.50 2.87 10.88
C LEU A 121 9.01 2.70 11.07
N SER A 122 9.64 2.11 10.08
CA SER A 122 11.08 1.90 10.06
C SER A 122 11.71 2.36 8.74
N THR A 123 13.03 2.50 8.75
CA THR A 123 13.82 2.79 7.54
C THR A 123 13.95 1.58 6.60
N GLU A 124 13.39 0.44 6.97
CA GLU A 124 13.36 -0.75 6.14
C GLU A 124 12.35 -0.67 4.99
N PHE A 125 11.37 0.24 5.07
CA PHE A 125 10.51 0.54 3.95
C PHE A 125 11.26 1.33 2.89
N ASP A 126 11.15 0.93 1.62
CA ASP A 126 11.64 1.73 0.50
C ASP A 126 10.81 3.02 0.37
N TYR A 127 9.50 2.93 0.62
CA TYR A 127 8.57 4.06 0.69
C TYR A 127 7.42 3.78 1.66
N VAL A 128 6.97 4.85 2.30
CA VAL A 128 5.68 4.92 3.01
C VAL A 128 4.73 5.75 2.16
N LEU A 129 3.52 5.23 1.90
CA LEU A 129 2.44 5.95 1.23
C LEU A 129 1.38 6.30 2.27
N ASP A 130 1.21 7.59 2.52
CA ASP A 130 0.23 8.12 3.43
C ASP A 130 -1.06 8.50 2.69
N ALA A 131 -2.12 7.74 2.95
CA ALA A 131 -3.47 7.95 2.45
C ALA A 131 -4.48 8.21 3.59
N ILE A 132 -3.99 8.69 4.75
CA ILE A 132 -4.84 9.06 5.90
C ILE A 132 -5.62 10.33 5.56
N ASP A 133 -6.87 10.41 5.99
CA ASP A 133 -7.72 11.60 5.81
C ASP A 133 -7.64 12.60 6.97
N SER A 134 -7.23 12.15 8.17
CA SER A 134 -7.05 13.02 9.34
C SER A 134 -5.82 13.93 9.20
N VAL A 135 -6.04 15.23 9.06
CA VAL A 135 -4.96 16.23 8.93
C VAL A 135 -3.98 16.18 10.11
N LYS A 136 -4.47 15.97 11.33
CA LYS A 136 -3.63 15.90 12.53
C LYS A 136 -2.73 14.68 12.52
N ALA A 137 -3.27 13.50 12.22
CA ALA A 137 -2.49 12.26 12.13
C ALA A 137 -1.46 12.33 11.00
N LYS A 138 -1.88 12.84 9.82
CA LYS A 138 -1.02 13.08 8.67
C LYS A 138 0.16 14.00 9.01
N ALA A 139 -0.08 15.13 9.65
CA ALA A 139 0.98 16.07 10.01
C ALA A 139 2.01 15.42 10.97
N SER A 140 1.55 14.66 11.96
CA SER A 140 2.42 13.92 12.88
C SER A 140 3.25 12.87 12.14
N LEU A 141 2.62 12.08 11.28
CA LEU A 141 3.26 11.06 10.47
C LEU A 141 4.38 11.64 9.60
N LEU A 142 4.09 12.73 8.88
CA LEU A 142 5.06 13.39 8.00
C LEU A 142 6.25 13.97 8.79
N ALA A 143 5.97 14.57 9.96
CA ALA A 143 7.02 15.09 10.84
C ALA A 143 7.92 13.95 11.34
N TYR A 144 7.34 12.82 11.73
CA TYR A 144 8.08 11.62 12.15
C TYR A 144 8.94 11.04 11.01
N CYS A 145 8.36 10.82 9.84
CA CYS A 145 9.06 10.30 8.68
C CYS A 145 10.26 11.20 8.30
N ARG A 146 10.04 12.51 8.29
CA ARG A 146 11.11 13.47 8.00
C ARG A 146 12.24 13.41 9.04
N SER A 147 11.91 13.37 10.32
CA SER A 147 12.90 13.32 11.41
C SER A 147 13.71 12.03 11.42
N ASN A 148 13.15 10.92 10.92
CA ASN A 148 13.78 9.61 10.88
C ASN A 148 14.29 9.22 9.47
N THR A 149 14.31 10.15 8.53
CA THR A 149 14.80 9.92 7.15
C THR A 149 14.03 8.79 6.42
N ILE A 150 12.75 8.60 6.76
CA ILE A 150 11.86 7.65 6.10
C ILE A 150 11.26 8.34 4.87
N LYS A 151 11.39 7.71 3.70
CA LYS A 151 10.82 8.23 2.46
C LYS A 151 9.29 8.10 2.49
N VAL A 152 8.59 9.21 2.36
CA VAL A 152 7.13 9.25 2.41
C VAL A 152 6.55 10.00 1.22
N ILE A 153 5.49 9.42 0.64
CA ILE A 153 4.61 10.07 -0.34
C ILE A 153 3.27 10.28 0.36
N THR A 154 2.76 11.51 0.34
CA THR A 154 1.48 11.84 0.96
C THR A 154 0.47 12.28 -0.08
N THR A 155 -0.78 11.89 0.10
CA THR A 155 -1.90 12.36 -0.72
C THR A 155 -2.69 13.41 0.05
N GLY A 156 -3.19 14.44 -0.64
CA GLY A 156 -4.10 15.41 -0.05
C GLY A 156 -5.46 14.80 0.31
N GLY A 157 -6.19 15.46 1.19
CA GLY A 157 -7.60 15.11 1.45
C GLY A 157 -8.48 15.65 0.32
N ALA A 158 -9.17 14.76 -0.40
CA ALA A 158 -10.06 15.10 -1.52
C ALA A 158 -11.55 14.91 -1.19
N GLY A 159 -11.88 14.71 0.10
CA GLY A 159 -13.26 14.51 0.53
C GLY A 159 -14.13 15.75 0.29
N GLY A 160 -15.25 15.58 -0.42
CA GLY A 160 -16.18 16.66 -0.72
C GLY A 160 -15.76 17.64 -1.81
N GLN A 161 -14.66 17.37 -2.51
CA GLN A 161 -14.18 18.18 -3.64
C GLN A 161 -14.66 17.58 -4.96
N ILE A 162 -15.17 18.43 -5.85
CA ILE A 162 -15.62 18.05 -7.20
C ILE A 162 -14.52 18.38 -8.21
N ASP A 163 -13.80 19.49 -7.99
CA ASP A 163 -12.70 19.93 -8.83
C ASP A 163 -11.36 19.45 -8.22
N PRO A 164 -10.56 18.67 -8.96
CA PRO A 164 -9.28 18.16 -8.47
C PRO A 164 -8.12 19.15 -8.59
N THR A 165 -8.34 20.34 -9.15
CA THR A 165 -7.31 21.40 -9.37
C THR A 165 -7.21 22.40 -8.25
#